data_0259279cd107ff44b69c9d2c84b0093b
#
_entry.id   0259279cd107ff44b69c9d2c84b0093b
#
_cell.length_a   1.000
_cell.length_b   1.000
_cell.length_c   1.000
_cell.angle_alpha   90.00
_cell.angle_beta   90.00
_cell.angle_gamma   90.00
#
_symmetry.space_group_name_H-M   'P 1'
#
loop_
_entity.id
_entity.type
_entity.pdbx_description
1 polymer ?
#
loop_
_entity_poly.entity_id
_entity_poly.type
_entity_poly.pdbx_seq_one_letter_code
_entity_poly.pdbx_strand_id
1 'polypeptide(L)'
;MIAPLASSTADVGFLLTATAAALAVAIEMLEALAIVLAVGMVRGFRDALLGAFAAVVAVVLLCLAVGPALLGGADLSVLRVIVGTLLLLFGLEWMRKGILRMAGRRRRSSSYEEFIEERETLDAGPAAGGGPDWAARLVAFKGVFLEGLEVGLIVLALGGTPGRLTPALLGTAVALVLVAAIGLLLHAPLRRLPETQLKLGVGVALTSFGTFFTAEGLGVDWPLGDLALLYIAALFAGTAWLAVHRLVAPVHLAEAT
;
A
#
# COMPACT_ATOMS: atom_id res chain seq x y z
N MET A 1 33.41 -22.42 3.00
CA MET A 1 33.49 -20.95 3.19
C MET A 1 32.35 -20.18 2.48
N ILE A 2 31.13 -20.77 2.44
CA ILE A 2 29.91 -20.19 1.77
C ILE A 2 28.86 -19.73 2.79
N ALA A 3 28.94 -20.18 4.06
CA ALA A 3 27.96 -19.85 5.10
C ALA A 3 27.74 -18.34 5.41
N PRO A 4 28.78 -17.48 5.45
CA PRO A 4 28.57 -16.06 5.76
C PRO A 4 27.83 -15.27 4.66
N LEU A 5 27.90 -15.70 3.39
CA LEU A 5 27.19 -15.05 2.30
C LEU A 5 25.70 -15.39 2.30
N ALA A 6 25.34 -16.63 2.64
CA ALA A 6 23.95 -17.06 2.71
C ALA A 6 23.18 -16.38 3.85
N SER A 7 23.83 -16.16 5.01
CA SER A 7 23.22 -15.42 6.12
C SER A 7 23.00 -13.95 5.76
N SER A 8 23.97 -13.31 5.10
CA SER A 8 23.85 -11.89 4.72
C SER A 8 22.77 -11.63 3.67
N THR A 9 22.56 -12.55 2.72
CA THR A 9 21.49 -12.43 1.72
C THR A 9 20.10 -12.64 2.34
N ALA A 10 19.96 -13.57 3.29
CA ALA A 10 18.73 -13.76 4.05
C ALA A 10 18.38 -12.53 4.90
N ASP A 11 19.38 -11.89 5.54
CA ASP A 11 19.21 -10.66 6.30
C ASP A 11 18.77 -9.48 5.42
N VAL A 12 19.35 -9.34 4.22
CA VAL A 12 18.94 -8.33 3.24
C VAL A 12 17.50 -8.55 2.79
N GLY A 13 17.14 -9.79 2.46
CA GLY A 13 15.78 -10.13 2.07
C GLY A 13 14.76 -9.86 3.18
N PHE A 14 15.10 -10.14 4.44
CA PHE A 14 14.27 -9.81 5.59
C PHE A 14 14.02 -8.30 5.67
N LEU A 15 15.08 -7.50 5.61
CA LEU A 15 14.98 -6.04 5.70
C LEU A 15 14.20 -5.43 4.53
N LEU A 16 14.43 -5.90 3.32
CA LEU A 16 13.70 -5.43 2.14
C LEU A 16 12.19 -5.73 2.25
N THR A 17 11.83 -6.94 2.66
CA THR A 17 10.42 -7.32 2.85
C THR A 17 9.77 -6.50 3.96
N ALA A 18 10.42 -6.36 5.11
CA ALA A 18 9.89 -5.58 6.23
C ALA A 18 9.73 -4.10 5.88
N THR A 19 10.71 -3.50 5.21
CA THR A 19 10.67 -2.10 4.78
C THR A 19 9.59 -1.86 3.73
N ALA A 20 9.49 -2.74 2.72
CA ALA A 20 8.46 -2.65 1.69
C ALA A 20 7.06 -2.77 2.29
N ALA A 21 6.84 -3.74 3.20
CA ALA A 21 5.57 -3.89 3.91
C ALA A 21 5.25 -2.65 4.76
N ALA A 22 6.23 -2.14 5.52
CA ALA A 22 6.02 -0.95 6.35
C ALA A 22 5.63 0.28 5.53
N LEU A 23 6.31 0.54 4.41
CA LEU A 23 6.02 1.68 3.54
C LEU A 23 4.68 1.54 2.84
N ALA A 24 4.38 0.37 2.28
CA ALA A 24 3.12 0.13 1.59
C ALA A 24 1.93 0.24 2.55
N VAL A 25 1.97 -0.50 3.67
CA VAL A 25 0.90 -0.49 4.68
C VAL A 25 0.72 0.90 5.32
N ALA A 26 1.81 1.67 5.52
CA ALA A 26 1.68 3.02 6.07
C ALA A 26 0.85 3.94 5.17
N ILE A 27 0.92 3.79 3.85
CA ILE A 27 0.13 4.59 2.91
C ILE A 27 -1.35 4.23 3.02
N GLU A 28 -1.69 2.94 2.98
CA GLU A 28 -3.08 2.47 3.13
C GLU A 28 -3.68 2.90 4.47
N MET A 29 -2.89 2.79 5.54
CA MET A 29 -3.33 3.24 6.87
C MET A 29 -3.52 4.75 6.96
N LEU A 30 -2.76 5.56 6.21
CA LEU A 30 -2.98 7.02 6.13
C LEU A 30 -4.28 7.35 5.38
N GLU A 31 -4.62 6.61 4.33
CA GLU A 31 -5.88 6.76 3.61
C GLU A 31 -7.07 6.34 4.50
N ALA A 32 -6.98 5.18 5.16
CA ALA A 32 -7.96 4.77 6.16
C ALA A 32 -8.14 5.81 7.29
N LEU A 33 -7.03 6.36 7.81
CA LEU A 33 -7.06 7.39 8.83
C LEU A 33 -7.75 8.66 8.34
N ALA A 34 -7.50 9.10 7.10
CA ALA A 34 -8.13 10.26 6.51
C ALA A 34 -9.66 10.09 6.46
N ILE A 35 -10.15 8.92 6.05
CA ILE A 35 -11.58 8.59 6.01
C ILE A 35 -12.18 8.64 7.42
N VAL A 36 -11.56 7.98 8.41
CA VAL A 36 -12.05 7.96 9.80
C VAL A 36 -12.09 9.37 10.40
N LEU A 37 -11.06 10.19 10.12
CA LEU A 37 -11.03 11.59 10.58
C LEU A 37 -12.12 12.43 9.91
N ALA A 38 -12.33 12.28 8.60
CA ALA A 38 -13.38 13.02 7.86
C ALA A 38 -14.76 12.70 8.44
N VAL A 39 -15.09 11.41 8.55
CA VAL A 39 -16.37 10.96 9.12
C VAL A 39 -16.51 11.40 10.57
N GLY A 40 -15.46 11.24 11.39
CA GLY A 40 -15.47 11.60 12.80
C GLY A 40 -15.68 13.09 13.05
N MET A 41 -15.08 13.95 12.23
CA MET A 41 -15.22 15.42 12.36
C MET A 41 -16.59 15.93 11.94
N VAL A 42 -17.26 15.27 10.99
CA VAL A 42 -18.56 15.71 10.46
C VAL A 42 -19.73 15.06 11.22
N ARG A 43 -19.63 13.77 11.48
CA ARG A 43 -20.75 12.93 11.99
C ARG A 43 -20.51 12.39 13.40
N GLY A 44 -19.32 12.60 13.96
CA GLY A 44 -18.95 12.17 15.29
C GLY A 44 -18.06 10.91 15.29
N PHE A 45 -17.03 10.97 16.14
CA PHE A 45 -15.99 9.92 16.23
C PHE A 45 -16.53 8.57 16.72
N ARG A 46 -17.62 8.56 17.52
CA ARG A 46 -18.19 7.30 18.01
C ARG A 46 -18.65 6.39 16.87
N ASP A 47 -19.41 6.92 15.93
CA ASP A 47 -19.95 6.14 14.81
C ASP A 47 -18.86 5.84 13.76
N ALA A 48 -17.94 6.78 13.51
CA ALA A 48 -16.77 6.56 12.67
C ALA A 48 -15.90 5.41 13.20
N LEU A 49 -15.55 5.41 14.50
CA LEU A 49 -14.73 4.37 15.11
C LEU A 49 -15.45 3.02 15.18
N LEU A 50 -16.76 2.98 15.39
CA LEU A 50 -17.52 1.72 15.35
C LEU A 50 -17.53 1.11 13.95
N GLY A 51 -17.69 1.94 12.90
CA GLY A 51 -17.60 1.49 11.51
C GLY A 51 -16.20 0.98 11.18
N ALA A 52 -15.16 1.73 11.54
CA ALA A 52 -13.77 1.35 11.34
C ALA A 52 -13.41 0.05 12.08
N PHE A 53 -13.83 -0.09 13.34
CA PHE A 53 -13.58 -1.31 14.12
C PHE A 53 -14.25 -2.52 13.49
N ALA A 54 -15.52 -2.40 13.07
CA ALA A 54 -16.22 -3.48 12.37
C ALA A 54 -15.50 -3.88 11.06
N ALA A 55 -14.94 -2.91 10.32
CA ALA A 55 -14.15 -3.17 9.12
C ALA A 55 -12.88 -3.95 9.43
N VAL A 56 -12.12 -3.53 10.44
CA VAL A 56 -10.89 -4.24 10.87
C VAL A 56 -11.21 -5.68 11.26
N VAL A 57 -12.28 -5.89 12.06
CA VAL A 57 -12.71 -7.25 12.44
C VAL A 57 -13.07 -8.08 11.20
N ALA A 58 -13.80 -7.50 10.24
CA ALA A 58 -14.18 -8.19 9.01
C ALA A 58 -12.96 -8.58 8.16
N VAL A 59 -11.98 -7.67 8.00
CA VAL A 59 -10.72 -7.96 7.28
C VAL A 59 -9.92 -9.05 7.98
N VAL A 60 -9.75 -8.96 9.31
CA VAL A 60 -9.03 -9.99 10.07
C VAL A 60 -9.70 -11.37 9.94
N LEU A 61 -11.02 -11.43 10.07
CA LEU A 61 -11.77 -12.68 9.89
C LEU A 61 -11.62 -13.24 8.47
N LEU A 62 -11.65 -12.38 7.46
CA LEU A 62 -11.42 -12.76 6.06
C LEU A 62 -10.00 -13.31 5.88
N CYS A 63 -8.99 -12.63 6.40
CA CYS A 63 -7.59 -13.09 6.34
C CYS A 63 -7.39 -14.43 7.04
N LEU A 64 -8.03 -14.64 8.20
CA LEU A 64 -7.96 -15.90 8.93
C LEU A 64 -8.70 -17.04 8.21
N ALA A 65 -9.78 -16.74 7.49
CA ALA A 65 -10.55 -17.74 6.75
C ALA A 65 -9.83 -18.14 5.44
N VAL A 66 -9.27 -17.18 4.72
CA VAL A 66 -8.71 -17.38 3.38
C VAL A 66 -7.20 -17.64 3.44
N GLY A 67 -6.48 -16.97 4.34
CA GLY A 67 -5.02 -17.06 4.44
C GLY A 67 -4.46 -18.47 4.57
N PRO A 68 -4.95 -19.32 5.49
CA PRO A 68 -4.48 -20.70 5.62
C PRO A 68 -4.70 -21.55 4.38
N ALA A 69 -5.82 -21.34 3.67
CA ALA A 69 -6.11 -22.07 2.43
C ALA A 69 -5.15 -21.67 1.31
N LEU A 70 -4.78 -20.39 1.24
CA LEU A 70 -3.80 -19.89 0.28
C LEU A 70 -2.37 -20.33 0.62
N LEU A 71 -2.02 -20.38 1.91
CA LEU A 71 -0.66 -20.72 2.35
C LEU A 71 -0.43 -22.24 2.52
N GLY A 72 -1.49 -23.02 2.76
CA GLY A 72 -1.38 -24.43 3.14
C GLY A 72 -1.73 -25.47 2.06
N GLY A 73 -2.37 -25.07 0.97
CA GLY A 73 -2.94 -26.02 -0.01
C GLY A 73 -2.41 -25.89 -1.45
N ALA A 74 -1.67 -24.84 -1.78
CA ALA A 74 -1.18 -24.63 -3.13
C ALA A 74 0.29 -25.08 -3.27
N ASP A 75 0.65 -25.56 -4.46
CA ASP A 75 2.04 -25.67 -4.87
C ASP A 75 2.70 -24.29 -4.70
N LEU A 76 3.82 -24.24 -4.00
CA LEU A 76 4.55 -23.01 -3.72
C LEU A 76 4.90 -22.22 -4.99
N SER A 77 5.15 -22.92 -6.08
CA SER A 77 5.43 -22.30 -7.38
C SER A 77 4.19 -21.58 -7.92
N VAL A 78 3.04 -22.24 -7.88
CA VAL A 78 1.75 -21.64 -8.31
C VAL A 78 1.40 -20.45 -7.42
N LEU A 79 1.57 -20.57 -6.10
CA LEU A 79 1.31 -19.47 -5.17
C LEU A 79 2.21 -18.26 -5.48
N ARG A 80 3.51 -18.48 -5.71
CA ARG A 80 4.45 -17.42 -6.10
C ARG A 80 4.05 -16.72 -7.40
N VAL A 81 3.61 -17.48 -8.41
CA VAL A 81 3.13 -16.90 -9.68
C VAL A 81 1.89 -16.05 -9.45
N ILE A 82 0.90 -16.55 -8.71
CA ILE A 82 -0.34 -15.82 -8.46
C ILE A 82 -0.06 -14.53 -7.67
N VAL A 83 0.61 -14.67 -6.53
CA VAL A 83 0.95 -13.55 -5.64
C VAL A 83 1.87 -12.56 -6.34
N GLY A 84 2.91 -13.05 -7.02
CA GLY A 84 3.83 -12.21 -7.78
C GLY A 84 3.12 -11.44 -8.90
N THR A 85 2.19 -12.07 -9.62
CA THR A 85 1.40 -11.41 -10.67
C THR A 85 0.50 -10.33 -10.10
N LEU A 86 -0.16 -10.58 -8.97
CA LEU A 86 -0.98 -9.56 -8.29
C LEU A 86 -0.12 -8.36 -7.87
N LEU A 87 1.02 -8.60 -7.22
CA LEU A 87 1.99 -7.55 -6.86
C LEU A 87 2.45 -6.75 -8.07
N LEU A 88 2.76 -7.44 -9.16
CA LEU A 88 3.20 -6.80 -10.40
C LEU A 88 2.12 -5.87 -10.96
N LEU A 89 0.87 -6.32 -11.02
CA LEU A 89 -0.26 -5.53 -11.51
C LEU A 89 -0.53 -4.31 -10.62
N PHE A 90 -0.58 -4.49 -9.29
CA PHE A 90 -0.73 -3.39 -8.34
C PHE A 90 0.44 -2.41 -8.41
N GLY A 91 1.66 -2.92 -8.40
CA GLY A 91 2.87 -2.11 -8.48
C GLY A 91 2.93 -1.27 -9.76
N LEU A 92 2.62 -1.86 -10.92
CA LEU A 92 2.56 -1.15 -12.20
C LEU A 92 1.49 -0.05 -12.19
N GLU A 93 0.31 -0.31 -11.62
CA GLU A 93 -0.75 0.69 -11.53
C GLU A 93 -0.34 1.86 -10.62
N TRP A 94 0.27 1.58 -9.47
CA TRP A 94 0.78 2.62 -8.57
C TRP A 94 1.94 3.40 -9.18
N MET A 95 2.87 2.70 -9.82
CA MET A 95 3.99 3.32 -10.52
C MET A 95 3.49 4.22 -11.65
N ARG A 96 2.52 3.76 -12.46
CA ARG A 96 1.88 4.56 -13.51
C ARG A 96 1.22 5.81 -12.95
N LYS A 97 0.41 5.67 -11.89
CA LYS A 97 -0.23 6.80 -11.20
C LYS A 97 0.80 7.77 -10.64
N GLY A 98 1.85 7.28 -10.00
CA GLY A 98 2.95 8.07 -9.46
C GLY A 98 3.68 8.86 -10.54
N ILE A 99 4.05 8.21 -11.66
CA ILE A 99 4.71 8.84 -12.80
C ILE A 99 3.84 9.98 -13.38
N LEU A 100 2.56 9.73 -13.63
CA LEU A 100 1.65 10.73 -14.20
C LEU A 100 1.42 11.93 -13.25
N ARG A 101 1.36 11.69 -11.93
CA ARG A 101 1.27 12.75 -10.92
C ARG A 101 2.55 13.56 -10.81
N MET A 102 3.72 12.89 -10.82
CA MET A 102 5.04 13.55 -10.82
C MET A 102 5.26 14.39 -12.08
N ALA A 103 4.78 13.92 -13.23
CA ALA A 103 4.86 14.63 -14.50
C ALA A 103 3.81 15.75 -14.66
N GLY A 104 2.95 15.98 -13.66
CA GLY A 104 1.88 16.98 -13.72
C GLY A 104 0.74 16.65 -14.68
N ARG A 105 0.71 15.41 -15.23
CA ARG A 105 -0.32 14.94 -16.19
C ARG A 105 -1.58 14.41 -15.52
N ARG A 106 -1.56 14.24 -14.22
CA ARG A 106 -2.71 13.82 -13.39
C ARG A 106 -2.79 14.70 -12.15
N ARG A 107 -4.01 15.09 -11.75
CA ARG A 107 -4.25 15.82 -10.51
C ARG A 107 -3.62 15.06 -9.33
N ARG A 108 -2.92 15.76 -8.47
CA ARG A 108 -2.40 15.19 -7.24
C ARG A 108 -3.61 14.94 -6.35
N SER A 109 -3.94 13.68 -6.09
CA SER A 109 -4.84 13.27 -5.03
C SER A 109 -3.97 12.95 -3.83
N SER A 110 -4.21 13.59 -2.72
CA SER A 110 -3.57 13.29 -1.44
C SER A 110 -4.64 12.77 -0.48
N SER A 111 -4.23 12.04 0.55
CA SER A 111 -5.15 11.63 1.62
C SER A 111 -5.85 12.84 2.24
N TYR A 112 -5.23 14.02 2.17
CA TYR A 112 -5.85 15.26 2.59
C TYR A 112 -6.96 15.74 1.63
N GLU A 113 -6.79 15.61 0.32
CA GLU A 113 -7.84 15.96 -0.66
C GLU A 113 -9.00 14.96 -0.56
N GLU A 114 -8.73 13.68 -0.41
CA GLU A 114 -9.74 12.65 -0.15
C GLU A 114 -10.51 12.94 1.14
N PHE A 115 -9.80 13.36 2.19
CA PHE A 115 -10.40 13.84 3.44
C PHE A 115 -11.36 15.02 3.21
N ILE A 116 -11.00 16.02 2.39
CA ILE A 116 -11.84 17.17 2.10
C ILE A 116 -13.07 16.77 1.28
N GLU A 117 -12.90 15.97 0.22
CA GLU A 117 -14.01 15.50 -0.62
C GLU A 117 -15.01 14.66 0.17
N GLU A 118 -14.54 13.75 1.02
CA GLU A 118 -15.40 12.93 1.88
C GLU A 118 -16.14 13.79 2.92
N ARG A 119 -15.45 14.76 3.50
CA ARG A 119 -16.03 15.72 4.44
C ARG A 119 -17.16 16.54 3.78
N GLU A 120 -16.92 17.11 2.60
CA GLU A 120 -17.92 17.89 1.87
C GLU A 120 -19.15 17.04 1.51
N THR A 121 -18.94 15.80 1.08
CA THR A 121 -20.01 14.84 0.76
C THR A 121 -20.86 14.52 1.98
N LEU A 122 -20.23 14.34 3.14
CA LEU A 122 -20.93 14.03 4.40
C LEU A 122 -21.66 15.26 4.96
N ASP A 123 -21.09 16.46 4.83
CA ASP A 123 -21.73 17.72 5.26
C ASP A 123 -23.04 17.99 4.47
N ALA A 124 -23.06 17.64 3.17
CA ALA A 124 -24.24 17.80 2.30
C ALA A 124 -25.37 16.79 2.60
N GLY A 125 -25.10 15.71 3.33
CA GLY A 125 -26.06 14.68 3.65
C GLY A 125 -26.98 15.03 4.85
N PRO A 126 -28.15 14.37 5.00
CA PRO A 126 -29.06 14.59 6.12
C PRO A 126 -28.39 14.28 7.46
N ALA A 127 -28.55 15.14 8.45
CA ALA A 127 -28.03 14.94 9.80
C ALA A 127 -28.76 13.78 10.51
N ALA A 128 -28.06 13.04 11.37
CA ALA A 128 -28.67 12.02 12.21
C ALA A 128 -29.60 12.67 13.26
N GLY A 129 -30.83 12.24 13.32
CA GLY A 129 -31.86 12.74 14.24
C GLY A 129 -31.72 12.23 15.68
N GLY A 130 -30.52 12.34 16.31
CA GLY A 130 -30.28 11.98 17.72
C GLY A 130 -30.07 10.48 18.01
N GLY A 131 -30.07 9.61 17.00
CA GLY A 131 -29.78 8.18 17.09
C GLY A 131 -28.39 7.80 16.51
N PRO A 132 -28.11 6.49 16.40
CA PRO A 132 -26.89 6.01 15.72
C PRO A 132 -26.85 6.49 14.25
N ASP A 133 -25.74 7.09 13.85
CA ASP A 133 -25.54 7.50 12.45
C ASP A 133 -25.03 6.31 11.61
N TRP A 134 -26.00 5.57 11.04
CA TRP A 134 -25.67 4.43 10.19
C TRP A 134 -24.95 4.81 8.92
N ALA A 135 -25.19 6.00 8.36
CA ALA A 135 -24.47 6.49 7.20
C ALA A 135 -22.98 6.69 7.54
N ALA A 136 -22.69 7.34 8.66
CA ALA A 136 -21.33 7.51 9.15
C ALA A 136 -20.61 6.17 9.39
N ARG A 137 -21.31 5.21 10.02
CA ARG A 137 -20.76 3.85 10.25
C ARG A 137 -20.46 3.14 8.93
N LEU A 138 -21.38 3.21 7.98
CA LEU A 138 -21.21 2.53 6.69
C LEU A 138 -20.09 3.12 5.85
N VAL A 139 -19.98 4.45 5.83
CA VAL A 139 -18.89 5.14 5.10
C VAL A 139 -17.55 4.78 5.71
N ALA A 140 -17.40 4.90 7.04
CA ALA A 140 -16.18 4.52 7.73
C ALA A 140 -15.87 3.02 7.57
N PHE A 141 -16.88 2.15 7.66
CA PHE A 141 -16.72 0.71 7.41
C PHE A 141 -16.20 0.45 6.00
N LYS A 142 -16.91 0.97 4.97
CA LYS A 142 -16.55 0.73 3.57
C LYS A 142 -15.12 1.19 3.27
N GLY A 143 -14.77 2.40 3.69
CA GLY A 143 -13.43 2.96 3.45
C GLY A 143 -12.36 2.12 4.14
N VAL A 144 -12.43 1.95 5.46
CA VAL A 144 -11.45 1.16 6.21
C VAL A 144 -11.40 -0.32 5.78
N PHE A 145 -12.53 -0.88 5.33
CA PHE A 145 -12.56 -2.25 4.82
C PHE A 145 -11.79 -2.38 3.50
N LEU A 146 -11.93 -1.42 2.57
CA LEU A 146 -11.21 -1.43 1.30
C LEU A 146 -9.71 -1.29 1.52
N GLU A 147 -9.29 -0.30 2.33
CA GLU A 147 -7.87 -0.12 2.68
C GLU A 147 -7.30 -1.33 3.44
N GLY A 148 -8.10 -1.91 4.33
CA GLY A 148 -7.75 -3.13 5.05
C GLY A 148 -7.58 -4.35 4.13
N LEU A 149 -8.39 -4.47 3.07
CA LEU A 149 -8.18 -5.50 2.04
C LEU A 149 -6.87 -5.30 1.29
N GLU A 150 -6.51 -4.05 0.95
CA GLU A 150 -5.23 -3.74 0.30
C GLU A 150 -4.05 -4.09 1.21
N VAL A 151 -4.13 -3.76 2.50
CA VAL A 151 -3.16 -4.22 3.50
C VAL A 151 -3.07 -5.75 3.55
N GLY A 152 -4.20 -6.45 3.58
CA GLY A 152 -4.24 -7.92 3.57
C GLY A 152 -3.56 -8.51 2.33
N LEU A 153 -3.81 -7.92 1.15
CA LEU A 153 -3.16 -8.31 -0.10
C LEU A 153 -1.65 -8.04 -0.07
N ILE A 154 -1.21 -6.88 0.43
CA ILE A 154 0.20 -6.54 0.58
C ILE A 154 0.92 -7.55 1.50
N VAL A 155 0.32 -7.86 2.67
CA VAL A 155 0.89 -8.83 3.61
C VAL A 155 0.96 -10.23 3.01
N LEU A 156 -0.12 -10.66 2.35
CA LEU A 156 -0.16 -11.97 1.68
C LEU A 156 0.90 -12.04 0.57
N ALA A 157 0.99 -10.98 -0.20
CA ALA A 157 1.88 -10.87 -1.34
C ALA A 157 3.36 -10.88 -0.92
N LEU A 158 3.75 -10.05 0.05
CA LEU A 158 5.13 -9.99 0.54
C LEU A 158 5.48 -11.14 1.48
N GLY A 159 4.48 -11.65 2.22
CA GLY A 159 4.65 -12.70 3.24
C GLY A 159 4.33 -14.11 2.78
N GLY A 160 3.72 -14.30 1.60
CA GLY A 160 3.24 -15.59 1.12
C GLY A 160 4.33 -16.58 0.71
N THR A 161 5.58 -16.15 0.62
CA THR A 161 6.72 -17.06 0.37
C THR A 161 7.35 -17.54 1.68
N PRO A 162 7.95 -18.75 1.72
CA PRO A 162 8.56 -19.28 2.92
C PRO A 162 9.60 -18.33 3.55
N GLY A 163 9.47 -18.09 4.85
CA GLY A 163 10.38 -17.21 5.61
C GLY A 163 10.09 -15.71 5.49
N ARG A 164 9.13 -15.29 4.65
CA ARG A 164 8.82 -13.86 4.42
C ARG A 164 7.65 -13.33 5.25
N LEU A 165 6.82 -14.21 5.81
CA LEU A 165 5.64 -13.80 6.59
C LEU A 165 6.04 -12.96 7.83
N THR A 166 7.07 -13.38 8.56
CA THR A 166 7.53 -12.66 9.75
C THR A 166 7.98 -11.23 9.43
N PRO A 167 8.88 -10.97 8.46
CA PRO A 167 9.26 -9.60 8.12
C PRO A 167 8.09 -8.78 7.57
N ALA A 168 7.17 -9.36 6.79
CA ALA A 168 5.98 -8.67 6.31
C ALA A 168 5.07 -8.23 7.47
N LEU A 169 4.80 -9.11 8.43
CA LEU A 169 4.02 -8.79 9.62
C LEU A 169 4.71 -7.76 10.53
N LEU A 170 6.02 -7.83 10.71
CA LEU A 170 6.78 -6.84 11.47
C LEU A 170 6.71 -5.46 10.81
N GLY A 171 6.91 -5.39 9.49
CA GLY A 171 6.74 -4.15 8.73
C GLY A 171 5.33 -3.56 8.88
N THR A 172 4.32 -4.40 8.77
CA THR A 172 2.91 -4.02 8.99
C THR A 172 2.68 -3.49 10.40
N ALA A 173 3.19 -4.17 11.43
CA ALA A 173 3.05 -3.73 12.82
C ALA A 173 3.73 -2.36 13.06
N VAL A 174 4.92 -2.16 12.50
CA VAL A 174 5.61 -0.86 12.54
C VAL A 174 4.77 0.23 11.88
N ALA A 175 4.22 -0.02 10.70
CA ALA A 175 3.35 0.94 10.00
C ALA A 175 2.11 1.29 10.82
N LEU A 176 1.42 0.30 11.39
CA LEU A 176 0.24 0.50 12.24
C LEU A 176 0.56 1.37 13.45
N VAL A 177 1.67 1.09 14.16
CA VAL A 177 2.10 1.88 15.33
C VAL A 177 2.44 3.32 14.93
N LEU A 178 3.20 3.51 13.85
CA LEU A 178 3.59 4.84 13.38
C LEU A 178 2.37 5.66 12.94
N VAL A 179 1.48 5.09 12.15
CA VAL A 179 0.28 5.82 11.67
C VAL A 179 -0.70 6.09 12.81
N ALA A 180 -0.88 5.14 13.74
CA ALA A 180 -1.67 5.38 14.94
C ALA A 180 -1.10 6.51 15.80
N ALA A 181 0.22 6.54 16.01
CA ALA A 181 0.90 7.62 16.72
C ALA A 181 0.73 8.97 16.01
N ILE A 182 0.86 9.01 14.68
CA ILE A 182 0.60 10.19 13.86
C ILE A 182 -0.86 10.64 14.03
N GLY A 183 -1.82 9.73 13.95
CA GLY A 183 -3.25 10.03 14.12
C GLY A 183 -3.60 10.61 15.49
N LEU A 184 -2.95 10.12 16.55
CA LEU A 184 -3.16 10.61 17.93
C LEU A 184 -2.48 11.95 18.20
N LEU A 185 -1.28 12.16 17.64
CA LEU A 185 -0.46 13.34 17.96
C LEU A 185 -0.78 14.55 17.08
N LEU A 186 -1.35 14.33 15.89
CA LEU A 186 -1.32 15.34 14.84
C LEU A 186 -2.68 15.47 14.13
N HIS A 187 -3.47 16.43 14.56
CA HIS A 187 -4.67 16.83 13.82
C HIS A 187 -4.37 17.59 12.49
N ALA A 188 -3.10 17.81 12.13
CA ALA A 188 -2.72 18.71 11.02
C ALA A 188 -1.61 18.27 10.03
N PRO A 189 -0.95 17.09 10.07
CA PRO A 189 0.21 16.84 9.21
C PRO A 189 -0.08 16.12 7.90
N LEU A 190 -1.29 15.66 7.63
CA LEU A 190 -1.65 15.05 6.34
C LEU A 190 -1.28 15.94 5.14
N ARG A 191 -1.27 17.27 5.32
CA ARG A 191 -0.88 18.25 4.29
C ARG A 191 0.60 18.22 3.88
N ARG A 192 1.49 17.66 4.71
CA ARG A 192 2.96 17.76 4.52
C ARG A 192 3.60 16.48 4.01
N LEU A 193 2.84 15.41 3.86
CA LEU A 193 3.39 14.14 3.40
C LEU A 193 3.68 14.19 1.89
N PRO A 194 4.85 13.78 1.44
CA PRO A 194 5.19 13.68 0.03
C PRO A 194 4.60 12.39 -0.59
N GLU A 195 3.27 12.23 -0.49
CA GLU A 195 2.55 10.99 -0.85
C GLU A 195 2.80 10.54 -2.28
N THR A 196 2.92 11.48 -3.23
CA THR A 196 3.18 11.13 -4.63
C THR A 196 4.52 10.41 -4.78
N GLN A 197 5.56 10.86 -4.07
CA GLN A 197 6.88 10.22 -4.07
C GLN A 197 6.84 8.88 -3.35
N LEU A 198 6.14 8.81 -2.21
CA LEU A 198 5.97 7.57 -1.45
C LEU A 198 5.21 6.53 -2.28
N LYS A 199 4.06 6.88 -2.86
CA LYS A 199 3.28 6.00 -3.73
C LYS A 199 4.09 5.53 -4.96
N LEU A 200 4.91 6.40 -5.56
CA LEU A 200 5.81 5.99 -6.63
C LEU A 200 6.87 5.00 -6.12
N GLY A 201 7.49 5.26 -4.97
CA GLY A 201 8.48 4.37 -4.37
C GLY A 201 7.90 3.00 -4.03
N VAL A 202 6.71 2.96 -3.44
CA VAL A 202 6.00 1.71 -3.17
C VAL A 202 5.62 1.01 -4.48
N GLY A 203 5.15 1.74 -5.50
CA GLY A 203 4.87 1.18 -6.82
C GLY A 203 6.10 0.49 -7.43
N VAL A 204 7.28 1.11 -7.32
CA VAL A 204 8.56 0.50 -7.73
C VAL A 204 8.86 -0.75 -6.92
N ALA A 205 8.71 -0.71 -5.59
CA ALA A 205 8.95 -1.86 -4.72
C ALA A 205 8.02 -3.03 -5.05
N LEU A 206 6.71 -2.80 -5.10
CA LEU A 206 5.71 -3.84 -5.42
C LEU A 206 5.94 -4.43 -6.81
N THR A 207 6.26 -3.60 -7.82
CA THR A 207 6.58 -4.09 -9.18
C THR A 207 7.83 -4.98 -9.16
N SER A 208 8.83 -4.60 -8.36
CA SER A 208 10.07 -5.37 -8.22
C SER A 208 9.83 -6.71 -7.54
N PHE A 209 9.11 -6.73 -6.42
CA PHE A 209 8.72 -7.97 -5.75
C PHE A 209 7.83 -8.83 -6.65
N GLY A 210 6.88 -8.21 -7.35
CA GLY A 210 6.00 -8.91 -8.30
C GLY A 210 6.78 -9.60 -9.42
N THR A 211 7.74 -8.89 -10.02
CA THR A 211 8.62 -9.46 -11.05
C THR A 211 9.47 -10.60 -10.47
N PHE A 212 10.05 -10.38 -9.29
CA PHE A 212 10.90 -11.36 -8.62
C PHE A 212 10.15 -12.67 -8.33
N PHE A 213 9.01 -12.58 -7.65
CA PHE A 213 8.24 -13.76 -7.25
C PHE A 213 7.56 -14.47 -8.42
N THR A 214 7.07 -13.71 -9.42
CA THR A 214 6.49 -14.35 -10.62
C THR A 214 7.55 -15.18 -11.35
N ALA A 215 8.73 -14.62 -11.54
CA ALA A 215 9.81 -15.33 -12.23
C ALA A 215 10.30 -16.54 -11.42
N GLU A 216 10.48 -16.41 -10.10
CA GLU A 216 10.80 -17.56 -9.22
C GLU A 216 9.75 -18.66 -9.30
N GLY A 217 8.46 -18.29 -9.30
CA GLY A 217 7.37 -19.26 -9.43
C GLY A 217 7.34 -19.96 -10.78
N LEU A 218 7.87 -19.33 -11.83
CA LEU A 218 8.06 -19.92 -13.16
C LEU A 218 9.38 -20.70 -13.28
N GLY A 219 10.15 -20.84 -12.21
CA GLY A 219 11.40 -21.63 -12.17
C GLY A 219 12.66 -20.84 -12.55
N VAL A 220 12.62 -19.52 -12.52
CA VAL A 220 13.82 -18.69 -12.72
C VAL A 220 14.64 -18.63 -11.44
N ASP A 221 15.89 -19.04 -11.53
CA ASP A 221 16.88 -18.88 -10.46
C ASP A 221 17.57 -17.52 -10.61
N TRP A 222 17.35 -16.62 -9.65
CA TRP A 222 17.93 -15.29 -9.70
C TRP A 222 19.42 -15.31 -9.32
N PRO A 223 20.31 -14.72 -10.14
CA PRO A 223 21.68 -14.48 -9.73
C PRO A 223 21.71 -13.67 -8.42
N LEU A 224 22.54 -14.10 -7.46
CA LEU A 224 22.67 -13.50 -6.13
C LEU A 224 21.41 -13.60 -5.23
N GLY A 225 20.44 -14.47 -5.57
CA GLY A 225 19.26 -14.70 -4.76
C GLY A 225 18.47 -13.41 -4.51
N ASP A 226 18.13 -13.11 -3.24
CA ASP A 226 17.33 -11.94 -2.84
C ASP A 226 17.94 -10.57 -3.21
N LEU A 227 19.25 -10.50 -3.44
CA LEU A 227 19.89 -9.27 -3.92
C LEU A 227 19.41 -8.88 -5.33
N ALA A 228 18.80 -9.81 -6.07
CA ALA A 228 18.15 -9.50 -7.33
C ALA A 228 17.08 -8.40 -7.20
N LEU A 229 16.39 -8.34 -6.08
CA LEU A 229 15.42 -7.27 -5.81
C LEU A 229 16.02 -5.86 -5.94
N LEU A 230 17.28 -5.68 -5.56
CA LEU A 230 17.93 -4.37 -5.63
C LEU A 230 18.17 -3.92 -7.07
N TYR A 231 18.65 -4.80 -7.95
CA TYR A 231 18.87 -4.39 -9.35
C TYR A 231 17.56 -4.31 -10.14
N ILE A 232 16.55 -5.14 -9.81
CA ILE A 232 15.21 -5.03 -10.38
C ILE A 232 14.57 -3.69 -9.95
N ALA A 233 14.68 -3.33 -8.66
CA ALA A 233 14.19 -2.06 -8.15
C ALA A 233 14.92 -0.86 -8.78
N ALA A 234 16.23 -0.95 -8.95
CA ALA A 234 17.00 0.09 -9.64
C ALA A 234 16.57 0.26 -11.10
N LEU A 235 16.26 -0.84 -11.81
CA LEU A 235 15.74 -0.83 -13.16
C LEU A 235 14.38 -0.11 -13.23
N PHE A 236 13.42 -0.49 -12.36
CA PHE A 236 12.10 0.15 -12.34
C PHE A 236 12.16 1.60 -11.87
N ALA A 237 13.00 1.93 -10.89
CA ALA A 237 13.23 3.31 -10.47
C ALA A 237 13.81 4.16 -11.60
N GLY A 238 14.80 3.65 -12.34
CA GLY A 238 15.40 4.32 -13.50
C GLY A 238 14.38 4.52 -14.63
N THR A 239 13.57 3.51 -14.94
CA THR A 239 12.50 3.62 -15.94
C THR A 239 11.43 4.62 -15.53
N ALA A 240 11.01 4.63 -14.26
CA ALA A 240 10.06 5.61 -13.72
C ALA A 240 10.62 7.03 -13.79
N TRP A 241 11.87 7.23 -13.39
CA TRP A 241 12.56 8.52 -13.48
C TRP A 241 12.62 9.02 -14.93
N LEU A 242 13.03 8.15 -15.87
CA LEU A 242 13.08 8.50 -17.30
C LEU A 242 11.70 8.85 -17.85
N ALA A 243 10.65 8.08 -17.47
CA ALA A 243 9.28 8.33 -17.89
C ALA A 243 8.78 9.69 -17.39
N VAL A 244 9.03 10.03 -16.12
CA VAL A 244 8.69 11.37 -15.58
C VAL A 244 9.36 12.47 -16.41
N HIS A 245 10.66 12.38 -16.65
CA HIS A 245 11.41 13.41 -17.42
C HIS A 245 10.89 13.53 -18.87
N ARG A 246 10.59 12.43 -19.52
CA ARG A 246 10.03 12.42 -20.87
C ARG A 246 8.63 13.05 -20.96
N LEU A 247 7.82 12.86 -19.93
CA LEU A 247 6.45 13.40 -19.89
C LEU A 247 6.40 14.88 -19.50
N VAL A 248 7.39 15.39 -18.75
CA VAL A 248 7.50 16.82 -18.39
C VAL A 248 8.00 17.66 -19.56
N ALA A 249 8.87 17.12 -20.42
CA ALA A 249 9.62 17.88 -21.46
C ALA A 249 8.83 18.53 -22.62
N PRO A 250 7.57 18.20 -22.99
CA PRO A 250 6.97 18.72 -24.23
C PRO A 250 6.07 19.95 -24.09
N VAL A 251 5.91 20.59 -22.93
CA VAL A 251 4.94 21.72 -22.81
C VAL A 251 5.51 23.04 -23.33
N HIS A 252 6.81 23.20 -23.46
CA HIS A 252 7.43 24.47 -23.87
C HIS A 252 7.61 24.69 -25.37
N LEU A 253 7.27 23.73 -26.23
CA LEU A 253 7.44 23.87 -27.69
C LEU A 253 6.14 24.22 -28.44
N ALA A 254 4.98 24.24 -27.78
CA ALA A 254 3.70 24.55 -28.41
C ALA A 254 3.28 26.02 -28.24
N GLU A 255 3.99 26.82 -27.44
CA GLU A 255 3.71 28.25 -27.25
C GLU A 255 4.66 29.17 -28.06
N ALA A 256 5.54 28.62 -28.88
CA ALA A 256 6.53 29.37 -29.66
C ALA A 256 6.30 29.31 -31.19
N THR A 257 5.14 28.84 -31.64
CA THR A 257 4.69 28.93 -33.03
C THR A 257 3.27 29.50 -33.09
#